data_0827362e0653a5eaac2f201f15ea42d2
#
_entry.id   0827362e0653a5eaac2f201f15ea42d2
#
_cell.length_a   1.000
_cell.length_b   1.000
_cell.length_c   1.000
_cell.angle_alpha   90.00
_cell.angle_beta   90.00
_cell.angle_gamma   90.00
#
_symmetry.space_group_name_H-M   'P 1'
#
loop_
_entity.id
_entity.type
_entity.pdbx_description
1 polymer ?
#
loop_
_entity_poly.entity_id
_entity_poly.type
_entity_poly.pdbx_seq_one_letter_code
_entity_poly.pdbx_strand_id
1 'polypeptide(L)'
;MGILMEMQSGVFKKYNPLEIWENYTAEQVAKLSQCELELYYIAKAPDMNVVFLRDEYGNDWYQWLKTLSKKNLKVSYDPETKKIIHFSYDASSIFPINQIVVEVLPENVPDGFVDAGYNAFGGSFIFDKGKIITAPVDYELKAQRKKQELLAYANNIIEPLKDAIDLRMATEDEQNTLLAWRQYRVLLLRVDTSHTSNIIWPITPSS
;
A
#
# COMPACT_ATOMS: atom_id res chain seq x y z
N MET A 1 -37.02 0.09 -2.79
CA MET A 1 -35.82 0.94 -2.69
C MET A 1 -34.64 0.00 -2.89
N GLY A 2 -34.19 -0.16 -4.14
CA GLY A 2 -33.10 -1.08 -4.47
C GLY A 2 -31.80 -0.54 -3.90
N ILE A 3 -31.13 -1.34 -3.11
CA ILE A 3 -29.75 -1.10 -2.72
C ILE A 3 -28.94 -1.14 -4.02
N LEU A 4 -28.45 0.03 -4.48
CA LEU A 4 -27.45 0.08 -5.53
C LEU A 4 -26.24 -0.72 -5.01
N MET A 5 -26.08 -1.93 -5.52
CA MET A 5 -24.88 -2.72 -5.22
C MET A 5 -23.70 -1.97 -5.82
N GLU A 6 -22.77 -1.58 -4.97
CA GLU A 6 -21.46 -1.07 -5.42
C GLU A 6 -20.84 -2.10 -6.36
N MET A 7 -20.40 -1.68 -7.54
CA MET A 7 -19.69 -2.56 -8.44
C MET A 7 -18.30 -2.81 -7.89
N GLN A 8 -18.07 -4.01 -7.39
CA GLN A 8 -16.80 -4.46 -6.85
C GLN A 8 -16.32 -5.70 -7.61
N SER A 9 -15.04 -5.72 -7.95
CA SER A 9 -14.37 -6.89 -8.55
C SER A 9 -13.95 -7.90 -7.49
N GLY A 10 -13.47 -9.06 -7.94
CA GLY A 10 -12.58 -9.91 -7.20
C GLY A 10 -11.14 -9.38 -7.22
N VAL A 11 -10.19 -10.22 -6.80
CA VAL A 11 -8.76 -9.90 -6.81
C VAL A 11 -8.19 -10.13 -8.20
N PHE A 12 -7.78 -9.07 -8.88
CA PHE A 12 -7.17 -9.19 -10.20
C PHE A 12 -5.76 -9.78 -10.12
N LYS A 13 -5.54 -10.85 -10.89
CA LYS A 13 -4.24 -11.53 -11.03
C LYS A 13 -3.82 -11.57 -12.48
N LYS A 14 -2.51 -11.64 -12.70
CA LYS A 14 -1.97 -11.85 -14.05
C LYS A 14 -2.41 -13.21 -14.58
N TYR A 15 -2.81 -13.25 -15.84
CA TYR A 15 -3.12 -14.49 -16.54
C TYR A 15 -2.68 -14.41 -18.01
N ASN A 16 -2.59 -15.56 -18.64
CA ASN A 16 -2.35 -15.65 -20.07
C ASN A 16 -3.66 -16.00 -20.79
N PRO A 17 -4.28 -15.09 -21.56
CA PRO A 17 -5.54 -15.38 -22.23
C PRO A 17 -5.43 -16.55 -23.22
N LEU A 18 -4.27 -16.79 -23.83
CA LEU A 18 -4.07 -17.87 -24.80
C LEU A 18 -4.27 -19.26 -24.19
N GLU A 19 -4.06 -19.44 -22.88
CA GLU A 19 -4.31 -20.71 -22.19
C GLU A 19 -5.80 -21.12 -22.25
N ILE A 20 -6.71 -20.14 -22.37
CA ILE A 20 -8.15 -20.40 -22.48
C ILE A 20 -8.47 -21.09 -23.85
N TRP A 21 -7.74 -20.73 -24.87
CA TRP A 21 -8.00 -21.16 -26.27
C TRP A 21 -6.90 -22.06 -26.83
N GLU A 22 -6.03 -22.61 -25.98
CA GLU A 22 -4.88 -23.42 -26.39
C GLU A 22 -5.25 -24.57 -27.33
N ASN A 23 -6.41 -25.19 -27.08
CA ASN A 23 -6.91 -26.34 -27.82
C ASN A 23 -8.02 -26.00 -28.84
N TYR A 24 -8.27 -24.70 -29.10
CA TYR A 24 -9.31 -24.28 -30.03
C TYR A 24 -8.87 -24.46 -31.48
N THR A 25 -9.76 -25.05 -32.32
CA THR A 25 -9.60 -25.07 -33.77
C THR A 25 -9.84 -23.67 -34.35
N ALA A 26 -9.40 -23.44 -35.58
CA ALA A 26 -9.65 -22.17 -36.27
C ALA A 26 -11.16 -21.86 -36.41
N GLU A 27 -12.02 -22.89 -36.56
CA GLU A 27 -13.48 -22.70 -36.57
C GLU A 27 -14.05 -22.27 -35.21
N GLN A 28 -13.48 -22.77 -34.13
CA GLN A 28 -13.89 -22.39 -32.77
C GLN A 28 -13.44 -20.96 -32.44
N VAL A 29 -12.22 -20.59 -32.85
CA VAL A 29 -11.72 -19.21 -32.71
C VAL A 29 -12.61 -18.23 -33.47
N ALA A 30 -13.05 -18.61 -34.73
CA ALA A 30 -13.92 -17.74 -35.51
C ALA A 30 -15.33 -17.54 -34.92
N LYS A 31 -15.72 -18.37 -33.94
CA LYS A 31 -17.01 -18.27 -33.21
C LYS A 31 -16.91 -17.52 -31.90
N LEU A 32 -15.72 -17.07 -31.51
CA LEU A 32 -15.53 -16.24 -30.29
C LEU A 32 -16.32 -14.92 -30.43
N SER A 33 -16.76 -14.39 -29.31
CA SER A 33 -17.35 -13.05 -29.28
C SER A 33 -16.32 -12.01 -29.71
N GLN A 34 -16.78 -10.83 -30.11
CA GLN A 34 -15.88 -9.74 -30.53
C GLN A 34 -14.86 -9.40 -29.43
N CYS A 35 -15.26 -9.36 -28.16
CA CYS A 35 -14.37 -9.10 -27.03
C CYS A 35 -13.31 -10.19 -26.87
N GLU A 36 -13.68 -11.45 -27.01
CA GLU A 36 -12.74 -12.59 -26.95
C GLU A 36 -11.78 -12.60 -28.12
N LEU A 37 -12.24 -12.25 -29.33
CA LEU A 37 -11.39 -12.12 -30.52
C LEU A 37 -10.35 -10.98 -30.34
N GLU A 38 -10.77 -9.85 -29.80
CA GLU A 38 -9.86 -8.73 -29.46
C GLU A 38 -8.76 -9.22 -28.50
N LEU A 39 -9.13 -9.87 -27.39
CA LEU A 39 -8.18 -10.44 -26.42
C LEU A 39 -7.25 -11.47 -27.07
N TYR A 40 -7.80 -12.36 -27.88
CA TYR A 40 -7.04 -13.41 -28.57
C TYR A 40 -5.97 -12.84 -29.50
N TYR A 41 -6.33 -11.85 -30.33
CA TYR A 41 -5.37 -11.23 -31.26
C TYR A 41 -4.34 -10.37 -30.56
N ILE A 42 -4.74 -9.61 -29.52
CA ILE A 42 -3.80 -8.83 -28.71
C ILE A 42 -2.80 -9.75 -28.00
N ALA A 43 -3.29 -10.87 -27.43
CA ALA A 43 -2.42 -11.83 -26.76
C ALA A 43 -1.46 -12.56 -27.73
N LYS A 44 -1.82 -12.71 -29.01
CA LYS A 44 -0.97 -13.30 -30.06
C LYS A 44 0.03 -12.32 -30.68
N ALA A 45 -0.15 -11.01 -30.49
CA ALA A 45 0.71 -10.01 -31.11
C ALA A 45 2.10 -10.03 -30.46
N PRO A 46 3.19 -10.35 -31.18
CA PRO A 46 4.51 -10.59 -30.60
C PRO A 46 5.16 -9.33 -30.04
N ASP A 47 4.73 -8.15 -30.52
CA ASP A 47 5.34 -6.87 -30.16
C ASP A 47 4.54 -6.09 -29.10
N MET A 48 3.41 -6.65 -28.64
CA MET A 48 2.57 -6.02 -27.62
C MET A 48 2.87 -6.60 -26.22
N ASN A 49 3.61 -5.84 -25.42
CA ASN A 49 3.92 -6.22 -24.05
C ASN A 49 2.72 -5.91 -23.13
N VAL A 50 1.57 -6.55 -23.36
CA VAL A 50 0.34 -6.35 -22.61
C VAL A 50 0.29 -7.33 -21.44
N VAL A 51 0.02 -6.81 -20.24
CA VAL A 51 -0.24 -7.63 -19.06
C VAL A 51 -1.74 -7.78 -18.90
N PHE A 52 -2.24 -9.00 -19.05
CA PHE A 52 -3.65 -9.32 -18.85
C PHE A 52 -3.93 -9.62 -17.37
N LEU A 53 -5.06 -9.12 -16.88
CA LEU A 53 -5.50 -9.30 -15.50
C LEU A 53 -6.91 -9.87 -15.48
N ARG A 54 -7.15 -10.90 -14.66
CA ARG A 54 -8.44 -11.53 -14.46
C ARG A 54 -8.70 -11.76 -12.97
N ASP A 55 -9.93 -11.55 -12.55
CA ASP A 55 -10.35 -11.88 -11.19
C ASP A 55 -10.89 -13.32 -11.08
N GLU A 56 -11.16 -13.78 -9.88
CA GLU A 56 -11.70 -15.11 -9.58
C GLU A 56 -13.12 -15.33 -10.10
N TYR A 57 -13.84 -14.26 -10.45
CA TYR A 57 -15.17 -14.33 -11.07
C TYR A 57 -15.11 -14.42 -12.58
N GLY A 58 -13.91 -14.38 -13.15
CA GLY A 58 -13.69 -14.48 -14.59
C GLY A 58 -13.73 -13.15 -15.34
N ASN A 59 -13.82 -12.02 -14.63
CA ASN A 59 -13.80 -10.72 -15.26
C ASN A 59 -12.39 -10.37 -15.75
N ASP A 60 -12.22 -10.12 -17.05
CA ASP A 60 -11.01 -9.48 -17.58
C ASP A 60 -11.02 -7.99 -17.25
N TRP A 61 -9.91 -7.46 -16.76
CA TRP A 61 -9.80 -6.06 -16.34
C TRP A 61 -10.17 -5.08 -17.46
N TYR A 62 -9.64 -5.28 -18.66
CA TYR A 62 -9.86 -4.34 -19.78
C TYR A 62 -11.29 -4.37 -20.33
N GLN A 63 -12.02 -5.44 -20.08
CA GLN A 63 -13.45 -5.51 -20.39
C GLN A 63 -14.30 -4.98 -19.24
N TRP A 64 -13.95 -5.37 -18.00
CA TRP A 64 -14.70 -4.98 -16.81
C TRP A 64 -14.67 -3.48 -16.53
N LEU A 65 -13.52 -2.82 -16.73
CA LEU A 65 -13.40 -1.37 -16.55
C LEU A 65 -14.35 -0.55 -17.42
N LYS A 66 -14.76 -1.08 -18.58
CA LYS A 66 -15.71 -0.43 -19.50
C LYS A 66 -17.13 -0.39 -18.93
N THR A 67 -17.45 -1.21 -17.95
CA THR A 67 -18.74 -1.27 -17.27
C THR A 67 -18.90 -0.24 -16.16
N LEU A 68 -17.78 0.35 -15.72
CA LEU A 68 -17.75 1.30 -14.61
C LEU A 68 -18.26 2.69 -15.02
N SER A 69 -18.97 3.36 -14.12
CA SER A 69 -19.48 4.71 -14.33
C SER A 69 -18.35 5.73 -14.43
N LYS A 70 -18.39 6.62 -15.40
CA LYS A 70 -17.42 7.73 -15.52
C LYS A 70 -17.58 8.79 -14.41
N LYS A 71 -18.70 8.77 -13.69
CA LYS A 71 -19.02 9.77 -12.68
C LYS A 71 -18.52 9.43 -11.28
N ASN A 72 -18.45 8.15 -10.97
CA ASN A 72 -18.07 7.67 -9.65
C ASN A 72 -16.56 7.49 -9.52
N LEU A 73 -16.05 7.63 -8.31
CA LEU A 73 -14.66 7.36 -8.00
C LEU A 73 -14.41 5.84 -8.05
N LYS A 74 -13.31 5.41 -8.66
CA LYS A 74 -12.81 4.05 -8.58
C LYS A 74 -11.67 4.02 -7.59
N VAL A 75 -11.67 3.03 -6.73
CA VAL A 75 -10.63 2.79 -5.75
C VAL A 75 -10.10 1.38 -5.92
N SER A 76 -8.80 1.23 -6.00
CA SER A 76 -8.17 -0.08 -5.84
C SER A 76 -7.55 -0.20 -4.46
N TYR A 77 -7.72 -1.35 -3.83
CA TYR A 77 -7.23 -1.58 -2.48
C TYR A 77 -6.70 -3.00 -2.29
N ASP A 78 -5.82 -3.14 -1.32
CA ASP A 78 -5.26 -4.41 -0.91
C ASP A 78 -6.32 -5.27 -0.19
N PRO A 79 -6.55 -6.52 -0.61
CA PRO A 79 -7.63 -7.35 -0.07
C PRO A 79 -7.49 -7.71 1.41
N GLU A 80 -6.26 -7.77 1.93
CA GLU A 80 -5.97 -8.15 3.31
C GLU A 80 -6.00 -6.95 4.25
N THR A 81 -5.26 -5.90 3.90
CA THR A 81 -5.08 -4.72 4.75
C THR A 81 -6.15 -3.66 4.54
N LYS A 82 -6.95 -3.77 3.47
CA LYS A 82 -7.93 -2.77 3.02
C LYS A 82 -7.34 -1.42 2.65
N LYS A 83 -6.02 -1.29 2.64
CA LYS A 83 -5.33 -0.03 2.29
C LYS A 83 -5.60 0.34 0.85
N ILE A 84 -5.97 1.61 0.63
CA ILE A 84 -6.17 2.16 -0.70
C ILE A 84 -4.80 2.31 -1.36
N ILE A 85 -4.66 1.74 -2.57
CA ILE A 85 -3.42 1.74 -3.35
C ILE A 85 -3.51 2.77 -4.47
N HIS A 86 -4.67 2.85 -5.13
CA HIS A 86 -4.92 3.82 -6.19
C HIS A 86 -6.37 4.28 -6.16
N PHE A 87 -6.62 5.50 -6.63
CA PHE A 87 -7.96 5.97 -6.90
C PHE A 87 -7.98 6.90 -8.12
N SER A 88 -9.06 6.87 -8.86
CA SER A 88 -9.25 7.74 -10.04
C SER A 88 -10.71 7.75 -10.48
N TYR A 89 -11.13 8.85 -11.09
CA TYR A 89 -12.38 8.88 -11.85
C TYR A 89 -12.25 8.19 -13.21
N ASP A 90 -11.03 8.06 -13.72
CA ASP A 90 -10.72 7.29 -14.93
C ASP A 90 -10.18 5.90 -14.56
N ALA A 91 -11.00 4.87 -14.76
CA ALA A 91 -10.62 3.50 -14.48
C ALA A 91 -9.39 3.02 -15.27
N SER A 92 -9.15 3.59 -16.46
CA SER A 92 -8.02 3.18 -17.32
C SER A 92 -6.65 3.57 -16.73
N SER A 93 -6.63 4.48 -15.77
CA SER A 93 -5.41 4.85 -15.03
C SER A 93 -5.05 3.87 -13.91
N ILE A 94 -5.94 2.94 -13.57
CA ILE A 94 -5.74 1.95 -12.50
C ILE A 94 -5.17 0.66 -13.10
N PHE A 95 -4.15 0.10 -12.45
CA PHE A 95 -3.56 -1.18 -12.83
C PHE A 95 -3.53 -2.14 -11.63
N PRO A 96 -4.63 -2.89 -11.39
CA PRO A 96 -4.93 -3.49 -10.10
C PRO A 96 -4.32 -4.89 -9.90
N ILE A 97 -3.01 -5.07 -10.04
CA ILE A 97 -2.36 -6.36 -9.78
C ILE A 97 -2.45 -6.71 -8.29
N ASN A 98 -3.03 -7.87 -7.98
CA ASN A 98 -3.30 -8.37 -6.64
C ASN A 98 -4.20 -7.42 -5.80
N GLN A 99 -5.07 -6.68 -6.46
CA GLN A 99 -5.95 -5.69 -5.83
C GLN A 99 -7.41 -5.96 -6.21
N ILE A 100 -8.29 -5.49 -5.36
CA ILE A 100 -9.73 -5.38 -5.63
C ILE A 100 -10.00 -3.96 -6.12
N VAL A 101 -10.87 -3.81 -7.12
CA VAL A 101 -11.36 -2.49 -7.55
C VAL A 101 -12.83 -2.36 -7.21
N VAL A 102 -13.20 -1.18 -6.71
CA VAL A 102 -14.57 -0.85 -6.38
C VAL A 102 -14.94 0.53 -6.93
N GLU A 103 -16.20 0.64 -7.36
CA GLU A 103 -16.81 1.91 -7.71
C GLU A 103 -17.47 2.51 -6.46
N VAL A 104 -16.99 3.66 -6.00
CA VAL A 104 -17.44 4.30 -4.76
C VAL A 104 -18.41 5.42 -5.09
N LEU A 105 -19.59 5.38 -4.47
CA LEU A 105 -20.60 6.42 -4.60
C LEU A 105 -20.13 7.73 -3.95
N PRO A 106 -20.50 8.90 -4.49
CA PRO A 106 -20.02 10.18 -3.98
C PRO A 106 -20.24 10.39 -2.47
N GLU A 107 -21.37 9.92 -1.94
CA GLU A 107 -21.72 10.00 -0.51
C GLU A 107 -20.83 9.13 0.40
N ASN A 108 -20.07 8.19 -0.18
CA ASN A 108 -19.17 7.28 0.53
C ASN A 108 -17.69 7.72 0.41
N VAL A 109 -17.43 8.85 -0.26
CA VAL A 109 -16.12 9.47 -0.37
C VAL A 109 -16.03 10.59 0.68
N PRO A 110 -15.12 10.54 1.65
CA PRO A 110 -15.02 11.59 2.67
C PRO A 110 -14.47 12.88 2.06
N ASP A 111 -14.88 14.00 2.64
CA ASP A 111 -14.40 15.31 2.26
C ASP A 111 -12.88 15.38 2.35
N GLY A 112 -12.25 16.00 1.33
CA GLY A 112 -10.80 16.15 1.27
C GLY A 112 -10.02 14.90 0.87
N PHE A 113 -10.67 13.72 0.68
CA PHE A 113 -9.96 12.51 0.27
C PHE A 113 -9.28 12.68 -1.10
N VAL A 114 -10.01 13.18 -2.08
CA VAL A 114 -9.48 13.37 -3.44
C VAL A 114 -8.41 14.47 -3.46
N ASP A 115 -8.64 15.54 -2.68
CA ASP A 115 -7.70 16.68 -2.58
C ASP A 115 -6.41 16.30 -1.84
N ALA A 116 -6.46 15.28 -0.99
CA ALA A 116 -5.27 14.76 -0.33
C ALA A 116 -4.27 14.15 -1.32
N GLY A 117 -4.71 13.78 -2.54
CA GLY A 117 -3.85 13.27 -3.60
C GLY A 117 -2.98 12.11 -3.11
N TYR A 118 -1.66 12.22 -3.31
CA TYR A 118 -0.71 11.19 -2.84
C TYR A 118 -0.70 10.98 -1.33
N ASN A 119 -1.14 11.94 -0.52
CA ASN A 119 -1.24 11.78 0.92
C ASN A 119 -2.38 10.83 1.34
N ALA A 120 -3.34 10.54 0.43
CA ALA A 120 -4.35 9.50 0.65
C ALA A 120 -3.76 8.09 0.58
N PHE A 121 -2.58 7.93 -0.05
CA PHE A 121 -1.84 6.68 -0.10
C PHE A 121 -1.03 6.48 1.19
N GLY A 122 -0.40 5.33 1.32
CA GLY A 122 0.44 5.04 2.49
C GLY A 122 -0.32 4.59 3.74
N GLY A 123 -1.60 4.28 3.60
CA GLY A 123 -2.39 3.69 4.66
C GLY A 123 -3.12 4.70 5.56
N SER A 124 -3.19 5.98 5.16
CA SER A 124 -4.02 6.97 5.86
C SER A 124 -5.51 6.73 5.69
N PHE A 125 -5.91 6.06 4.59
CA PHE A 125 -7.28 5.68 4.30
C PHE A 125 -7.37 4.20 3.93
N ILE A 126 -8.49 3.59 4.27
CA ILE A 126 -8.85 2.22 3.90
C ILE A 126 -10.24 2.22 3.28
N PHE A 127 -10.50 1.20 2.45
CA PHE A 127 -11.86 0.91 1.98
C PHE A 127 -12.45 -0.19 2.84
N ASP A 128 -13.50 0.12 3.60
CA ASP A 128 -14.19 -0.84 4.44
C ASP A 128 -15.70 -0.66 4.38
N LYS A 129 -16.43 -1.77 4.24
CA LYS A 129 -17.90 -1.84 4.23
C LYS A 129 -18.56 -0.80 3.30
N GLY A 130 -18.03 -0.69 2.07
CA GLY A 130 -18.58 0.20 1.06
C GLY A 130 -18.17 1.67 1.17
N LYS A 131 -17.27 2.03 2.07
CA LYS A 131 -16.87 3.42 2.31
C LYS A 131 -15.37 3.58 2.38
N ILE A 132 -14.91 4.76 1.98
CA ILE A 132 -13.57 5.21 2.28
C ILE A 132 -13.59 5.82 3.67
N ILE A 133 -12.77 5.30 4.56
CA ILE A 133 -12.64 5.80 5.94
C ILE A 133 -11.18 6.05 6.29
N THR A 134 -10.93 6.91 7.26
CA THR A 134 -9.59 7.08 7.82
C THR A 134 -9.14 5.76 8.46
N ALA A 135 -7.94 5.32 8.13
CA ALA A 135 -7.39 4.10 8.70
C ALA A 135 -7.24 4.22 10.21
N PRO A 136 -7.53 3.18 10.98
CA PRO A 136 -7.20 3.14 12.39
C PRO A 136 -5.71 3.43 12.59
N VAL A 137 -5.38 4.27 13.57
CA VAL A 137 -3.98 4.56 13.89
C VAL A 137 -3.38 3.31 14.53
N ASP A 138 -2.37 2.76 13.87
CA ASP A 138 -1.55 1.70 14.44
C ASP A 138 -0.54 2.34 15.41
N TYR A 139 -0.96 2.44 16.66
CA TYR A 139 -0.13 3.04 17.71
C TYR A 139 1.12 2.21 18.02
N GLU A 140 1.06 0.90 17.88
CA GLU A 140 2.21 0.01 18.07
C GLU A 140 3.29 0.28 17.01
N LEU A 141 2.91 0.27 15.73
CA LEU A 141 3.83 0.59 14.63
C LEU A 141 4.41 2.00 14.77
N LYS A 142 3.58 2.97 15.20
CA LYS A 142 4.05 4.34 15.45
C LYS A 142 5.08 4.39 16.59
N ALA A 143 4.85 3.66 17.67
CA ALA A 143 5.77 3.54 18.77
C ALA A 143 7.08 2.85 18.39
N GLN A 144 7.00 1.76 17.60
CA GLN A 144 8.17 1.06 17.08
C GLN A 144 9.03 1.97 16.19
N ARG A 145 8.42 2.71 15.27
CA ARG A 145 9.14 3.68 14.42
C ARG A 145 9.83 4.74 15.25
N LYS A 146 9.13 5.34 16.21
CA LYS A 146 9.72 6.31 17.12
C LYS A 146 10.92 5.74 17.89
N LYS A 147 10.82 4.51 18.39
CA LYS A 147 11.93 3.82 19.06
C LYS A 147 13.14 3.67 18.15
N GLN A 148 12.92 3.26 16.89
CA GLN A 148 13.99 3.12 15.90
C GLN A 148 14.66 4.46 15.57
N GLU A 149 13.89 5.53 15.39
CA GLU A 149 14.40 6.87 15.14
C GLU A 149 15.27 7.37 16.31
N LEU A 150 14.81 7.18 17.54
CA LEU A 150 15.57 7.58 18.75
C LEU A 150 16.84 6.74 18.93
N LEU A 151 16.81 5.45 18.60
CA LEU A 151 18.00 4.59 18.62
C LEU A 151 19.01 5.00 17.55
N ALA A 152 18.56 5.31 16.33
CA ALA A 152 19.41 5.80 15.26
C ALA A 152 20.08 7.14 15.67
N TYR A 153 19.30 8.05 16.23
CA TYR A 153 19.82 9.33 16.73
C TYR A 153 20.87 9.14 17.83
N ALA A 154 20.61 8.28 18.82
CA ALA A 154 21.58 7.97 19.87
C ALA A 154 22.87 7.35 19.31
N ASN A 155 22.77 6.45 18.34
CA ASN A 155 23.93 5.85 17.69
C ASN A 155 24.80 6.89 16.96
N ASN A 156 24.17 7.83 16.23
CA ASN A 156 24.88 8.89 15.54
C ASN A 156 25.72 9.78 16.47
N ILE A 157 25.31 9.94 17.73
CA ILE A 157 26.07 10.68 18.73
C ILE A 157 27.13 9.80 19.39
N ILE A 158 26.81 8.54 19.66
CA ILE A 158 27.70 7.60 20.34
C ILE A 158 28.94 7.29 19.49
N GLU A 159 28.80 7.07 18.17
CA GLU A 159 29.90 6.59 17.33
C GLU A 159 31.08 7.57 17.28
N PRO A 160 30.91 8.90 17.01
CA PRO A 160 32.04 9.83 17.04
C PRO A 160 32.71 9.94 18.41
N LEU A 161 31.92 9.86 19.49
CA LEU A 161 32.46 9.92 20.86
C LEU A 161 33.28 8.65 21.20
N LYS A 162 32.90 7.50 20.67
CA LYS A 162 33.68 6.27 20.78
C LYS A 162 35.02 6.41 20.05
N ASP A 163 35.00 6.93 18.82
CA ASP A 163 36.19 7.15 18.02
C ASP A 163 37.18 8.07 18.78
N ALA A 164 36.68 9.14 19.38
CA ALA A 164 37.51 10.05 20.18
C ALA A 164 38.17 9.34 21.36
N ILE A 165 37.46 8.43 22.05
CA ILE A 165 38.04 7.63 23.15
C ILE A 165 39.06 6.65 22.64
N ASP A 166 38.77 5.93 21.57
CA ASP A 166 39.64 4.89 21.01
C ASP A 166 40.94 5.51 20.50
N LEU A 167 40.87 6.75 19.99
CA LEU A 167 42.03 7.53 19.58
C LEU A 167 42.74 8.26 20.74
N ARG A 168 42.23 8.15 21.97
CA ARG A 168 42.72 8.86 23.17
C ARG A 168 42.71 10.40 23.03
N MET A 169 41.75 10.90 22.32
CA MET A 169 41.55 12.34 22.08
C MET A 169 40.34 12.91 22.84
N ALA A 170 39.56 12.06 23.49
CA ALA A 170 38.33 12.46 24.16
C ALA A 170 38.60 13.32 25.39
N THR A 171 37.90 14.43 25.51
CA THR A 171 37.84 15.26 26.74
C THR A 171 37.02 14.58 27.83
N GLU A 172 37.09 15.07 29.05
CA GLU A 172 36.29 14.56 30.19
C GLU A 172 34.78 14.73 29.90
N ASP A 173 34.39 15.86 29.34
CA ASP A 173 32.99 16.11 28.96
C ASP A 173 32.48 15.16 27.90
N GLU A 174 33.30 14.84 26.89
CA GLU A 174 32.95 13.84 25.88
C GLU A 174 32.81 12.43 26.44
N GLN A 175 33.64 12.05 27.41
CA GLN A 175 33.52 10.79 28.13
C GLN A 175 32.20 10.69 28.92
N ASN A 176 31.86 11.77 29.63
CA ASN A 176 30.60 11.86 30.38
C ASN A 176 29.38 11.83 29.45
N THR A 177 29.46 12.55 28.33
CA THR A 177 28.42 12.57 27.31
C THR A 177 28.23 11.16 26.70
N LEU A 178 29.30 10.47 26.36
CA LEU A 178 29.22 9.10 25.86
C LEU A 178 28.54 8.15 26.86
N LEU A 179 28.86 8.27 28.15
CA LEU A 179 28.24 7.45 29.19
C LEU A 179 26.73 7.70 29.26
N ALA A 180 26.31 8.97 29.27
CA ALA A 180 24.90 9.35 29.30
C ALA A 180 24.14 8.82 28.09
N TRP A 181 24.67 8.96 26.87
CA TRP A 181 24.03 8.48 25.65
C TRP A 181 24.00 6.95 25.57
N ARG A 182 25.00 6.25 26.07
CA ARG A 182 24.97 4.78 26.18
C ARG A 182 23.89 4.31 27.16
N GLN A 183 23.75 4.99 28.30
CA GLN A 183 22.65 4.69 29.25
C GLN A 183 21.29 4.92 28.62
N TYR A 184 21.10 6.05 27.94
CA TYR A 184 19.88 6.37 27.21
C TYR A 184 19.54 5.29 26.19
N ARG A 185 20.50 4.86 25.37
CA ARG A 185 20.33 3.78 24.38
C ARG A 185 19.88 2.47 25.02
N VAL A 186 20.46 2.10 26.15
CA VAL A 186 20.07 0.88 26.89
C VAL A 186 18.63 1.01 27.40
N LEU A 187 18.24 2.18 27.90
CA LEU A 187 16.86 2.42 28.33
C LEU A 187 15.89 2.36 27.18
N LEU A 188 16.23 2.93 26.00
CA LEU A 188 15.43 2.83 24.80
C LEU A 188 15.22 1.38 24.34
N LEU A 189 16.26 0.55 24.40
CA LEU A 189 16.15 -0.87 24.04
C LEU A 189 15.14 -1.61 24.92
N ARG A 190 15.00 -1.21 26.19
CA ARG A 190 14.08 -1.80 27.18
C ARG A 190 12.64 -1.28 27.05
N VAL A 191 12.39 -0.20 26.27
CA VAL A 191 11.03 0.31 26.05
C VAL A 191 10.19 -0.76 25.35
N ASP A 192 9.09 -1.16 26.00
CA ASP A 192 8.08 -2.01 25.42
C ASP A 192 7.11 -1.17 24.59
N THR A 193 6.98 -1.50 23.29
CA THR A 193 6.09 -0.81 22.36
C THR A 193 4.77 -1.54 22.12
N SER A 194 4.56 -2.71 22.71
CA SER A 194 3.33 -3.51 22.57
C SER A 194 2.14 -2.92 23.34
N HIS A 195 2.41 -2.19 24.41
CA HIS A 195 1.40 -1.56 25.25
C HIS A 195 1.35 -0.05 24.98
N THR A 196 0.57 0.34 23.98
CA THR A 196 0.58 1.71 23.41
C THR A 196 -0.05 2.79 24.31
N SER A 197 -0.84 2.41 25.31
CA SER A 197 -1.59 3.38 26.14
C SER A 197 -0.75 4.19 27.13
N ASN A 198 0.47 3.74 27.47
CA ASN A 198 1.32 4.40 28.48
C ASN A 198 2.82 4.14 28.28
N ILE A 199 3.33 4.38 27.08
CA ILE A 199 4.77 4.22 26.83
C ILE A 199 5.54 5.34 27.52
N ILE A 200 6.37 4.99 28.50
CA ILE A 200 7.30 5.90 29.14
C ILE A 200 8.60 5.93 28.35
N TRP A 201 8.83 7.03 27.66
CA TRP A 201 10.07 7.24 26.92
C TRP A 201 11.17 7.77 27.85
N PRO A 202 12.40 7.26 27.77
CA PRO A 202 13.51 7.82 28.53
C PRO A 202 13.80 9.26 28.08
N ILE A 203 14.27 10.07 29.02
CA ILE A 203 14.63 11.47 28.77
C ILE A 203 15.94 11.50 27.98
N THR A 204 15.93 12.23 26.88
CA THR A 204 17.13 12.43 26.04
C THR A 204 18.19 13.19 26.84
N PRO A 205 19.44 12.72 26.88
CA PRO A 205 20.53 13.48 27.52
C PRO A 205 20.70 14.86 26.87
N SER A 206 21.04 15.85 27.66
CA SER A 206 21.50 17.14 27.15
C SER A 206 22.85 16.97 26.45
N SER A 207 22.99 17.60 25.30
CA SER A 207 24.26 17.71 24.57
C SER A 207 25.22 18.62 25.31
#